data_741839097b2348951db60d5b8ea0d467
#
_entry.id   741839097b2348951db60d5b8ea0d467
#
_cell.length_a   1.000
_cell.length_b   1.000
_cell.length_c   1.000
_cell.angle_alpha   90.00
_cell.angle_beta   90.00
_cell.angle_gamma   90.00
#
_symmetry.space_group_name_H-M   'P 1'
#
loop_
_entity.id
_entity.type
_entity.pdbx_description
1 polymer ?
#
loop_
_entity_poly.entity_id
_entity_poly.type
_entity_poly.pdbx_seq_one_letter_code
_entity_poly.pdbx_strand_id
1 'polypeptide(L)'
;KVWTVIGVSQLGSESMWRSANTASIREAFSKENGYFLMYNNARQKQENQIKAIRSFISQRVDYIIFSPIVEDGWETVLKEAQDANIPVIIMDRNVDCDSSLYTAWIGSDFEEEGRNAGRWLEDDLKGKNFSQSQVNIVILQGTPGSTAMLGRTKGFQTIADAHDNWN
;
A
#
# COMPACT_ATOMS: atom_id res chain seq x y z
N LYS A 1 1.45 -13.77 31.37
CA LYS A 1 0.61 -13.54 30.19
C LYS A 1 1.52 -13.62 28.96
N VAL A 2 1.25 -14.54 28.07
CA VAL A 2 1.97 -14.66 26.81
C VAL A 2 1.29 -13.69 25.83
N TRP A 3 2.03 -12.72 25.31
CA TRP A 3 1.53 -11.82 24.27
C TRP A 3 1.80 -12.41 22.90
N THR A 4 0.93 -12.12 21.93
CA THR A 4 1.23 -12.33 20.53
C THR A 4 2.17 -11.21 20.06
N VAL A 5 3.31 -11.56 19.50
CA VAL A 5 4.35 -10.61 19.06
C VAL A 5 4.12 -10.25 17.59
N ILE A 6 3.89 -8.97 17.33
CA ILE A 6 3.61 -8.47 15.98
C ILE A 6 4.77 -7.56 15.54
N GLY A 7 5.45 -7.93 14.45
CA GLY A 7 6.42 -7.09 13.78
C GLY A 7 5.73 -6.21 12.72
N VAL A 8 5.77 -4.89 12.87
CA VAL A 8 5.19 -3.96 11.89
C VAL A 8 6.26 -3.07 11.29
N SER A 9 6.43 -3.11 9.96
CA SER A 9 7.26 -2.16 9.22
C SER A 9 6.39 -1.19 8.44
N GLN A 10 6.28 0.04 8.96
CA GLN A 10 5.62 1.14 8.29
C GLN A 10 6.57 1.77 7.28
N LEU A 11 6.05 2.15 6.10
CA LEU A 11 6.88 2.73 5.04
C LEU A 11 7.47 4.09 5.39
N GLY A 12 6.76 4.91 6.17
CA GLY A 12 7.20 6.27 6.55
C GLY A 12 6.21 6.98 7.46
N SER A 13 6.31 8.31 7.48
CA SER A 13 5.42 9.24 8.18
C SER A 13 5.14 10.46 7.27
N GLU A 14 5.00 10.21 5.98
CA GLU A 14 4.99 11.22 4.91
C GLU A 14 3.69 12.00 4.82
N SER A 15 2.64 11.56 5.52
CA SER A 15 1.32 12.18 5.46
C SER A 15 0.56 12.05 6.77
N MET A 16 -0.46 12.89 6.94
CA MET A 16 -1.40 12.78 8.06
C MET A 16 -2.13 11.44 8.05
N TRP A 17 -2.49 10.93 6.85
CA TRP A 17 -3.11 9.61 6.71
C TRP A 17 -2.19 8.51 7.25
N ARG A 18 -0.89 8.55 6.89
CA ARG A 18 0.09 7.57 7.34
C ARG A 18 0.31 7.62 8.86
N SER A 19 0.31 8.83 9.41
CA SER A 19 0.40 9.03 10.87
C SER A 19 -0.83 8.47 11.59
N ALA A 20 -2.03 8.69 11.07
CA ALA A 20 -3.27 8.14 11.60
C ALA A 20 -3.30 6.61 11.51
N ASN A 21 -2.86 6.04 10.38
CA ASN A 21 -2.71 4.60 10.21
C ASN A 21 -1.74 4.01 11.25
N THR A 22 -0.60 4.66 11.49
CA THR A 22 0.35 4.25 12.52
C THR A 22 -0.25 4.31 13.93
N ALA A 23 -1.02 5.36 14.24
CA ALA A 23 -1.71 5.48 15.52
C ALA A 23 -2.71 4.35 15.73
N SER A 24 -3.53 4.05 14.72
CA SER A 24 -4.48 2.92 14.74
C SER A 24 -3.79 1.57 14.96
N ILE A 25 -2.65 1.32 14.30
CA ILE A 25 -1.85 0.11 14.50
C ILE A 25 -1.37 0.00 15.96
N ARG A 26 -0.86 1.09 16.53
CA ARG A 26 -0.37 1.09 17.92
C ARG A 26 -1.48 0.87 18.94
N GLU A 27 -2.65 1.41 18.70
CA GLU A 27 -3.84 1.20 19.52
C GLU A 27 -4.32 -0.25 19.44
N ALA A 28 -4.47 -0.78 18.22
CA ALA A 28 -4.95 -2.15 17.99
C ALA A 28 -4.01 -3.20 18.60
N PHE A 29 -2.69 -3.05 18.39
CA PHE A 29 -1.69 -3.99 18.87
C PHE A 29 -1.05 -3.56 20.20
N SER A 30 -1.88 -3.06 21.11
CA SER A 30 -1.44 -2.66 22.45
C SER A 30 -1.33 -3.87 23.41
N LYS A 31 -0.59 -3.69 24.50
CA LYS A 31 -0.46 -4.72 25.55
C LYS A 31 -1.79 -5.03 26.23
N GLU A 32 -2.65 -4.05 26.37
CA GLU A 32 -4.00 -4.21 26.90
C GLU A 32 -4.82 -5.18 26.05
N ASN A 33 -4.62 -5.15 24.74
CA ASN A 33 -5.27 -6.04 23.77
C ASN A 33 -4.59 -7.41 23.63
N GLY A 34 -3.50 -7.64 24.37
CA GLY A 34 -2.81 -8.93 24.38
C GLY A 34 -1.67 -9.06 23.38
N TYR A 35 -1.16 -7.94 22.85
CA TYR A 35 -0.09 -7.90 21.85
C TYR A 35 1.19 -7.27 22.39
N PHE A 36 2.30 -7.65 21.79
CA PHE A 36 3.58 -6.97 21.92
C PHE A 36 3.99 -6.47 20.51
N LEU A 37 3.89 -5.16 20.31
CA LEU A 37 4.18 -4.52 19.03
C LEU A 37 5.67 -4.19 18.91
N MET A 38 6.32 -4.77 17.89
CA MET A 38 7.66 -4.38 17.42
C MET A 38 7.50 -3.49 16.18
N TYR A 39 7.62 -2.19 16.37
CA TYR A 39 7.37 -1.21 15.31
C TYR A 39 8.66 -0.68 14.70
N ASN A 40 8.70 -0.63 13.37
CA ASN A 40 9.77 0.00 12.60
C ASN A 40 9.19 1.05 11.63
N ASN A 41 9.84 2.20 11.53
CA ASN A 41 9.58 3.19 10.48
C ASN A 41 10.72 3.14 9.45
N ALA A 42 10.41 2.74 8.24
CA ALA A 42 11.40 2.57 7.18
C ALA A 42 11.91 3.89 6.57
N ARG A 43 11.31 5.03 6.92
CA ARG A 43 11.69 6.37 6.42
C ARG A 43 11.72 6.42 4.89
N GLN A 44 10.73 5.80 4.26
CA GLN A 44 10.54 5.69 2.81
C GLN A 44 11.73 5.04 2.06
N LYS A 45 12.40 4.08 2.72
CA LYS A 45 13.48 3.29 2.12
C LYS A 45 13.14 1.81 2.17
N GLN A 46 13.02 1.18 1.01
CA GLN A 46 12.73 -0.27 0.90
C GLN A 46 13.78 -1.11 1.63
N GLU A 47 15.05 -0.75 1.52
CA GLU A 47 16.13 -1.44 2.24
C GLU A 47 15.92 -1.49 3.75
N ASN A 48 15.32 -0.44 4.33
CA ASN A 48 15.01 -0.40 5.76
C ASN A 48 13.84 -1.32 6.10
N GLN A 49 12.84 -1.45 5.22
CA GLN A 49 11.76 -2.41 5.39
C GLN A 49 12.28 -3.85 5.33
N ILE A 50 13.11 -4.16 4.34
CA ILE A 50 13.73 -5.49 4.20
C ILE A 50 14.57 -5.82 5.44
N LYS A 51 15.38 -4.88 5.94
CA LYS A 51 16.15 -5.05 7.18
C LYS A 51 15.24 -5.29 8.39
N ALA A 52 14.13 -4.54 8.49
CA ALA A 52 13.17 -4.71 9.58
C ALA A 52 12.50 -6.08 9.54
N ILE A 53 12.05 -6.53 8.36
CA ILE A 53 11.43 -7.84 8.19
C ILE A 53 12.42 -8.95 8.58
N ARG A 54 13.67 -8.90 8.14
CA ARG A 54 14.71 -9.85 8.55
C ARG A 54 14.98 -9.83 10.06
N SER A 55 14.93 -8.65 10.67
CA SER A 55 15.03 -8.52 12.13
C SER A 55 13.85 -9.20 12.84
N PHE A 56 12.63 -9.04 12.34
CA PHE A 56 11.44 -9.71 12.86
C PHE A 56 11.52 -11.23 12.73
N ILE A 57 12.00 -11.73 11.59
CA ILE A 57 12.26 -13.16 11.35
C ILE A 57 13.28 -13.70 12.37
N SER A 58 14.40 -13.01 12.55
CA SER A 58 15.43 -13.39 13.52
C SER A 58 14.93 -13.44 14.96
N GLN A 59 14.01 -12.54 15.31
CA GLN A 59 13.40 -12.46 16.63
C GLN A 59 12.18 -13.38 16.80
N ARG A 60 11.82 -14.13 15.74
CA ARG A 60 10.73 -15.09 15.73
C ARG A 60 9.40 -14.49 16.21
N VAL A 61 9.04 -13.35 15.62
CA VAL A 61 7.71 -12.75 15.83
C VAL A 61 6.60 -13.72 15.36
N ASP A 62 5.40 -13.60 15.93
CA ASP A 62 4.28 -14.45 15.53
C ASP A 62 3.66 -14.04 14.19
N TYR A 63 3.69 -12.74 13.86
CA TYR A 63 3.19 -12.18 12.59
C TYR A 63 4.05 -11.00 12.14
N ILE A 64 4.18 -10.85 10.83
CA ILE A 64 4.78 -9.66 10.21
C ILE A 64 3.69 -8.94 9.43
N ILE A 65 3.61 -7.61 9.63
CA ILE A 65 2.71 -6.73 8.87
C ILE A 65 3.54 -5.60 8.28
N PHE A 66 3.35 -5.29 7.00
CA PHE A 66 4.00 -4.14 6.42
C PHE A 66 3.20 -3.53 5.27
N SER A 67 3.40 -2.22 5.04
CA SER A 67 2.90 -1.50 3.88
C SER A 67 4.09 -1.21 2.98
N PRO A 68 4.20 -1.84 1.79
CA PRO A 68 5.39 -1.71 0.95
C PRO A 68 5.52 -0.30 0.35
N ILE A 69 6.76 0.18 0.21
CA ILE A 69 7.04 1.47 -0.44
C ILE A 69 6.76 1.38 -1.93
N VAL A 70 7.29 0.35 -2.58
CA VAL A 70 7.13 0.01 -4.01
C VAL A 70 6.62 -1.42 -4.13
N GLU A 71 6.14 -1.82 -5.31
CA GLU A 71 5.58 -3.16 -5.50
C GLU A 71 6.64 -4.25 -5.73
N ASP A 72 7.80 -3.89 -6.27
CA ASP A 72 8.85 -4.84 -6.67
C ASP A 72 9.83 -5.19 -5.54
N GLY A 73 10.54 -6.33 -5.70
CA GLY A 73 11.74 -6.69 -4.93
C GLY A 73 11.46 -7.32 -3.56
N TRP A 74 10.29 -7.91 -3.37
CA TRP A 74 9.88 -8.50 -2.09
C TRP A 74 10.04 -10.02 -2.00
N GLU A 75 10.13 -10.73 -3.14
CA GLU A 75 10.12 -12.21 -3.19
C GLU A 75 11.12 -12.85 -2.22
N THR A 76 12.36 -12.37 -2.21
CA THR A 76 13.41 -12.96 -1.37
C THR A 76 13.07 -12.88 0.12
N VAL A 77 12.70 -11.70 0.62
CA VAL A 77 12.43 -11.53 2.05
C VAL A 77 11.11 -12.18 2.47
N LEU A 78 10.12 -12.22 1.58
CA LEU A 78 8.87 -12.93 1.83
C LEU A 78 9.09 -14.45 1.86
N LYS A 79 9.97 -14.97 0.98
CA LYS A 79 10.39 -16.37 1.03
C LYS A 79 11.13 -16.70 2.32
N GLU A 80 12.01 -15.81 2.79
CA GLU A 80 12.70 -15.95 4.09
C GLU A 80 11.68 -16.05 5.25
N ALA A 81 10.62 -15.22 5.23
CA ALA A 81 9.55 -15.27 6.24
C ALA A 81 8.74 -16.58 6.15
N GLN A 82 8.41 -17.02 4.94
CA GLN A 82 7.70 -18.28 4.69
C GLN A 82 8.50 -19.48 5.20
N ASP A 83 9.81 -19.53 4.91
CA ASP A 83 10.70 -20.61 5.36
C ASP A 83 10.85 -20.63 6.89
N ALA A 84 10.71 -19.47 7.53
CA ALA A 84 10.66 -19.35 8.99
C ALA A 84 9.28 -19.69 9.59
N ASN A 85 8.28 -20.01 8.75
CA ASN A 85 6.88 -20.24 9.13
C ASN A 85 6.24 -19.03 9.85
N ILE A 86 6.62 -17.80 9.46
CA ILE A 86 6.03 -16.57 9.98
C ILE A 86 5.04 -16.01 8.96
N PRO A 87 3.74 -15.97 9.29
CA PRO A 87 2.73 -15.41 8.40
C PRO A 87 2.94 -13.91 8.19
N VAL A 88 2.80 -13.48 6.93
CA VAL A 88 2.95 -12.08 6.52
C VAL A 88 1.62 -11.54 6.05
N ILE A 89 1.24 -10.39 6.58
CA ILE A 89 0.06 -9.60 6.13
C ILE A 89 0.56 -8.33 5.47
N ILE A 90 0.16 -8.12 4.23
CA ILE A 90 0.46 -6.90 3.49
C ILE A 90 -0.71 -5.94 3.67
N MET A 91 -0.43 -4.68 3.95
CA MET A 91 -1.43 -3.68 4.31
C MET A 91 -1.33 -2.45 3.40
N ASP A 92 -2.48 -1.89 3.02
CA ASP A 92 -2.63 -0.70 2.18
C ASP A 92 -2.10 -0.95 0.76
N ARG A 93 -0.82 -0.74 0.51
CA ARG A 93 -0.17 -1.01 -0.78
C ARG A 93 0.12 -2.50 -0.92
N ASN A 94 0.11 -2.99 -2.17
CA ASN A 94 0.40 -4.39 -2.47
C ASN A 94 1.83 -4.56 -3.02
N VAL A 95 2.22 -5.81 -3.25
CA VAL A 95 3.47 -6.24 -3.87
C VAL A 95 3.19 -6.95 -5.18
N ASP A 96 4.14 -6.89 -6.13
CA ASP A 96 4.12 -7.69 -7.36
C ASP A 96 4.99 -8.93 -7.17
N CYS A 97 4.41 -9.96 -6.57
CA CYS A 97 5.04 -11.27 -6.41
C CYS A 97 3.99 -12.37 -6.24
N ASP A 98 4.42 -13.62 -6.23
CA ASP A 98 3.53 -14.77 -6.03
C ASP A 98 2.77 -14.66 -4.71
N SER A 99 1.43 -14.71 -4.80
CA SER A 99 0.54 -14.60 -3.64
C SER A 99 0.69 -15.71 -2.61
N SER A 100 1.35 -16.82 -2.95
CA SER A 100 1.69 -17.87 -1.99
C SER A 100 2.75 -17.47 -0.97
N LEU A 101 3.47 -16.35 -1.19
CA LEU A 101 4.51 -15.85 -0.31
C LEU A 101 4.00 -15.03 0.87
N TYR A 102 2.72 -14.68 0.91
CA TYR A 102 2.11 -13.96 2.01
C TYR A 102 0.73 -14.52 2.34
N THR A 103 0.27 -14.27 3.55
CA THR A 103 -0.99 -14.85 4.07
C THR A 103 -2.21 -14.10 3.58
N ALA A 104 -2.13 -12.77 3.57
CA ALA A 104 -3.23 -11.90 3.14
C ALA A 104 -2.71 -10.53 2.72
N TRP A 105 -3.46 -9.87 1.84
CA TRP A 105 -3.37 -8.44 1.57
C TRP A 105 -4.70 -7.77 1.96
N ILE A 106 -4.60 -6.62 2.60
CA ILE A 106 -5.74 -5.79 3.01
C ILE A 106 -5.48 -4.37 2.51
N GLY A 107 -6.22 -3.93 1.52
CA GLY A 107 -6.03 -2.62 0.90
C GLY A 107 -7.18 -2.22 0.00
N SER A 108 -7.06 -1.03 -0.62
CA SER A 108 -8.02 -0.50 -1.58
C SER A 108 -7.75 -1.02 -3.00
N ASP A 109 -8.80 -1.14 -3.80
CA ASP A 109 -8.67 -1.30 -5.25
C ASP A 109 -8.30 0.05 -5.88
N PHE A 110 -6.99 0.31 -5.98
CA PHE A 110 -6.48 1.57 -6.52
C PHE A 110 -6.81 1.77 -8.00
N GLU A 111 -6.98 0.70 -8.76
CA GLU A 111 -7.38 0.80 -10.15
C GLU A 111 -8.83 1.25 -10.27
N GLU A 112 -9.73 0.71 -9.43
CA GLU A 112 -11.11 1.18 -9.37
C GLU A 112 -11.21 2.62 -8.86
N GLU A 113 -10.38 3.03 -7.91
CA GLU A 113 -10.31 4.44 -7.49
C GLU A 113 -9.94 5.37 -8.67
N GLY A 114 -8.97 4.95 -9.51
CA GLY A 114 -8.61 5.67 -10.74
C GLY A 114 -9.77 5.75 -11.74
N ARG A 115 -10.47 4.63 -11.99
CA ARG A 115 -11.65 4.61 -12.86
C ARG A 115 -12.75 5.54 -12.33
N ASN A 116 -12.99 5.52 -11.03
CA ASN A 116 -13.99 6.39 -10.41
C ASN A 116 -13.65 7.88 -10.58
N ALA A 117 -12.38 8.25 -10.46
CA ALA A 117 -11.94 9.62 -10.72
C ALA A 117 -12.17 10.03 -12.18
N GLY A 118 -11.87 9.14 -13.13
CA GLY A 118 -12.14 9.36 -14.56
C GLY A 118 -13.62 9.53 -14.86
N ARG A 119 -14.48 8.66 -14.36
CA ARG A 119 -15.94 8.75 -14.52
C ARG A 119 -16.51 10.03 -13.91
N TRP A 120 -16.02 10.40 -12.73
CA TRP A 120 -16.43 11.66 -12.11
C TRP A 120 -16.11 12.87 -12.99
N LEU A 121 -14.89 12.91 -13.56
CA LEU A 121 -14.48 13.98 -14.47
C LEU A 121 -15.33 13.99 -15.74
N GLU A 122 -15.61 12.83 -16.32
CA GLU A 122 -16.50 12.69 -17.47
C GLU A 122 -17.88 13.29 -17.20
N ASP A 123 -18.48 12.98 -16.06
CA ASP A 123 -19.81 13.47 -15.68
C ASP A 123 -19.79 14.97 -15.37
N ASP A 124 -18.75 15.47 -14.71
CA ASP A 124 -18.58 16.90 -14.41
C ASP A 124 -18.44 17.73 -15.70
N LEU A 125 -17.65 17.26 -16.68
CA LEU A 125 -17.49 17.92 -17.96
C LEU A 125 -18.78 17.91 -18.81
N LYS A 126 -19.53 16.81 -18.79
CA LYS A 126 -20.88 16.77 -19.42
C LYS A 126 -21.83 17.80 -18.79
N GLY A 127 -21.85 17.87 -17.46
CA GLY A 127 -22.69 18.83 -16.72
C GLY A 127 -22.36 20.28 -17.00
N LYS A 128 -21.10 20.57 -17.36
CA LYS A 128 -20.62 21.93 -17.71
C LYS A 128 -20.64 22.24 -19.21
N ASN A 129 -21.15 21.36 -20.05
CA ASN A 129 -21.14 21.45 -21.51
C ASN A 129 -19.72 21.54 -22.15
N PHE A 130 -18.70 20.98 -21.49
CA PHE A 130 -17.33 20.91 -22.01
C PHE A 130 -17.01 19.61 -22.77
N SER A 131 -17.95 18.74 -22.95
CA SER A 131 -17.75 17.40 -23.56
C SER A 131 -17.22 17.44 -25.00
N GLN A 132 -17.38 18.55 -25.71
CA GLN A 132 -16.89 18.75 -27.08
C GLN A 132 -15.62 19.61 -27.14
N SER A 133 -15.14 20.16 -26.03
CA SER A 133 -13.96 21.00 -25.96
C SER A 133 -12.71 20.17 -25.71
N GLN A 134 -11.55 20.68 -26.15
CA GLN A 134 -10.25 20.12 -25.75
C GLN A 134 -10.08 20.24 -24.23
N VAL A 135 -9.82 19.15 -23.58
CA VAL A 135 -9.61 19.08 -22.12
C VAL A 135 -8.15 18.73 -21.84
N ASN A 136 -7.44 19.63 -21.16
CA ASN A 136 -6.08 19.38 -20.70
C ASN A 136 -6.10 18.91 -19.25
N ILE A 137 -5.54 17.73 -18.99
CA ILE A 137 -5.58 17.08 -17.69
C ILE A 137 -4.17 16.97 -17.12
N VAL A 138 -4.00 17.39 -15.88
CA VAL A 138 -2.74 17.21 -15.14
C VAL A 138 -2.99 16.24 -13.98
N ILE A 139 -2.23 15.14 -13.96
CA ILE A 139 -2.28 14.16 -12.91
C ILE A 139 -1.11 14.36 -11.94
N LEU A 140 -1.42 14.72 -10.69
CA LEU A 140 -0.43 14.74 -9.61
C LEU A 140 -0.28 13.34 -9.05
N GLN A 141 0.88 12.76 -9.31
CA GLN A 141 1.18 11.39 -8.88
C GLN A 141 1.83 11.36 -7.49
N GLY A 142 1.60 10.27 -6.75
CA GLY A 142 2.27 9.97 -5.49
C GLY A 142 3.64 9.29 -5.68
N THR A 143 4.02 8.44 -4.73
CA THR A 143 5.31 7.72 -4.74
C THR A 143 5.45 6.86 -5.99
N PRO A 144 6.45 7.10 -6.87
CA PRO A 144 6.69 6.27 -8.04
C PRO A 144 6.90 4.79 -7.67
N GLY A 145 6.34 3.88 -8.47
CA GLY A 145 6.45 2.43 -8.25
C GLY A 145 5.57 1.88 -7.12
N SER A 146 4.74 2.70 -6.48
CA SER A 146 3.75 2.19 -5.54
C SER A 146 2.47 1.72 -6.25
N THR A 147 1.85 0.64 -5.75
CA THR A 147 0.58 0.15 -6.32
C THR A 147 -0.52 1.19 -6.30
N ALA A 148 -0.51 2.11 -5.33
CA ALA A 148 -1.46 3.23 -5.26
C ALA A 148 -1.30 4.20 -6.46
N MET A 149 -0.06 4.57 -6.81
CA MET A 149 0.20 5.44 -7.96
C MET A 149 -0.09 4.71 -9.27
N LEU A 150 0.45 3.51 -9.43
CA LEU A 150 0.30 2.71 -10.65
C LEU A 150 -1.17 2.38 -10.93
N GLY A 151 -1.90 1.89 -9.93
CA GLY A 151 -3.30 1.52 -10.06
C GLY A 151 -4.19 2.71 -10.40
N ARG A 152 -4.09 3.80 -9.66
CA ARG A 152 -4.88 5.02 -9.93
C ARG A 152 -4.61 5.59 -11.31
N THR A 153 -3.34 5.64 -11.73
CA THR A 153 -2.97 6.09 -13.07
C THR A 153 -3.57 5.18 -14.14
N LYS A 154 -3.42 3.87 -14.01
CA LYS A 154 -3.97 2.89 -14.96
C LYS A 154 -5.49 2.97 -15.03
N GLY A 155 -6.17 3.01 -13.89
CA GLY A 155 -7.62 3.11 -13.84
C GLY A 155 -8.15 4.39 -14.47
N PHE A 156 -7.53 5.54 -14.19
CA PHE A 156 -7.88 6.81 -14.82
C PHE A 156 -7.65 6.78 -16.33
N GLN A 157 -6.50 6.27 -16.77
CA GLN A 157 -6.15 6.17 -18.18
C GLN A 157 -7.16 5.34 -18.97
N THR A 158 -7.70 4.25 -18.38
CA THR A 158 -8.73 3.41 -19.01
C THR A 158 -9.99 4.23 -19.40
N ILE A 159 -10.35 5.22 -18.59
CA ILE A 159 -11.47 6.11 -18.90
C ILE A 159 -11.02 7.20 -19.89
N ALA A 160 -9.84 7.79 -19.69
CA ALA A 160 -9.32 8.86 -20.54
C ALA A 160 -9.14 8.41 -22.01
N ASP A 161 -8.70 7.18 -22.24
CA ASP A 161 -8.50 6.59 -23.58
C ASP A 161 -9.81 6.47 -24.40
N ALA A 162 -10.97 6.57 -23.77
CA ALA A 162 -12.26 6.62 -24.45
C ALA A 162 -12.66 8.02 -24.96
N HIS A 163 -11.83 9.04 -24.71
CA HIS A 163 -12.10 10.44 -25.02
C HIS A 163 -10.98 11.05 -25.88
N ASP A 164 -11.20 11.17 -27.19
CA ASP A 164 -10.22 11.73 -28.14
C ASP A 164 -9.84 13.19 -27.84
N ASN A 165 -10.66 13.91 -27.08
CA ASN A 165 -10.45 15.31 -26.72
C ASN A 165 -9.81 15.52 -25.34
N TRP A 166 -9.44 14.44 -24.64
CA TRP A 166 -8.70 14.52 -23.39
C TRP A 166 -7.20 14.39 -23.65
N ASN A 167 -6.41 15.34 -23.12
CA ASN A 167 -4.97 15.46 -23.37
C ASN A 167 -4.18 15.57 -22.04
#